data_8ef95f097c75d51402e431e4fecfca9a
#
_entry.id   8ef95f097c75d51402e431e4fecfca9a
#
_cell.length_a   1.000
_cell.length_b   1.000
_cell.length_c   1.000
_cell.angle_alpha   90.00
_cell.angle_beta   90.00
_cell.angle_gamma   90.00
#
_symmetry.space_group_name_H-M   'P 1'
#
loop_
_entity.id
_entity.type
_entity.pdbx_description
1 polymer ?
#
loop_
_entity_poly.entity_id
_entity_poly.type
_entity_poly.pdbx_seq_one_letter_code
_entity_poly.pdbx_strand_id
1 'polypeptide(L)'
;DESNAELIQEMGIKTVFLQKEEVSGDFSIIYNTLNKDTSNSELEAVQHIYRQLRGSDAPDDETARGIIEKLFFSDKRYDLGEVGRYKINRKLGLDINLNTKVLSKEDIISIIKYLVRLTNGKAEIDDIDHLSNRRVRTVGEQLFAQFGVGLARMARTIRERMNVRDNEVFTPIDLINARTLSSVINSFFGTSQLSQFLDQTNPLSEITHKRRISALGPGGLSRERAGFEVRDVHYSHYGRLCTIETPEGPNIGLISTLCVHAQINDMGFIETPYRKVKEGRVDLKNFRFLSAEEEDLAKIAQANVPVDEKGNFLEDKIKSRQTGDFPILEPNEVEYMDVAPNQIVGLSASLIPFLEHDDANRALMGSNMQRQAVPLIIPQVPIVGTGLEAKAARDARIQIHAEGNGVVEYVDADNIHVRYDRDEKERLVSFEDDLKVYSLTKYKKTNQSTSMTLRPCVRRGQKVKPGDFLTDGYATQDGELALGRNLKVAFMPWKGYNFEDAIVINEKVVRDDWFTSVHIDEYELEVRDTKLGEEELTPDIPNVSEEATKDLDENGIIRIGAHVGEGDILIGKITPKGETDPTPEEKLLRAIFGDKA
;
A
#
# COMPACT_ATOMS: atom_id res chain seq x y z
N ASP A 1 64.03 -17.80 -4.60
CA ASP A 1 65.49 -18.00 -4.77
C ASP A 1 66.21 -17.74 -3.46
N GLU A 2 67.30 -18.51 -3.17
CA GLU A 2 68.13 -18.37 -1.96
C GLU A 2 68.64 -16.95 -1.78
N SER A 3 69.03 -16.26 -2.88
CA SER A 3 69.50 -14.86 -2.88
C SER A 3 68.39 -13.87 -2.38
N ASN A 4 67.13 -14.12 -2.67
CA ASN A 4 66.02 -13.29 -2.19
C ASN A 4 65.71 -13.57 -0.71
N ALA A 5 65.97 -14.76 -0.24
CA ALA A 5 65.78 -15.11 1.17
C ALA A 5 66.86 -14.44 2.05
N GLU A 6 68.08 -14.37 1.58
CA GLU A 6 69.18 -13.64 2.24
C GLU A 6 68.93 -12.14 2.30
N LEU A 7 68.42 -11.54 1.22
CA LEU A 7 68.03 -10.13 1.15
C LEU A 7 66.90 -9.79 2.12
N ILE A 8 65.88 -10.65 2.25
CA ILE A 8 64.78 -10.49 3.17
C ILE A 8 65.26 -10.59 4.64
N GLN A 9 66.24 -11.44 4.88
CA GLN A 9 66.83 -11.62 6.20
C GLN A 9 67.71 -10.42 6.59
N GLU A 10 68.47 -9.85 5.65
CA GLU A 10 69.23 -8.62 5.83
C GLU A 10 68.36 -7.38 6.05
N MET A 11 67.16 -7.34 5.45
CA MET A 11 66.17 -6.28 5.68
C MET A 11 65.46 -6.38 7.04
N GLY A 12 65.77 -7.40 7.86
CA GLY A 12 65.23 -7.56 9.21
C GLY A 12 63.74 -7.97 9.27
N ILE A 13 63.20 -8.47 8.16
CA ILE A 13 61.79 -8.92 8.08
C ILE A 13 61.68 -10.27 8.76
N LYS A 14 60.97 -10.31 9.89
CA LYS A 14 60.84 -11.52 10.74
C LYS A 14 59.80 -12.53 10.24
N THR A 15 58.89 -12.13 9.37
CA THR A 15 57.80 -12.98 8.88
C THR A 15 57.51 -12.66 7.42
N VAL A 16 57.51 -13.67 6.58
CA VAL A 16 57.16 -13.58 5.15
C VAL A 16 55.96 -14.48 4.90
N PHE A 17 54.93 -13.96 4.27
CA PHE A 17 53.79 -14.74 3.82
C PHE A 17 54.13 -15.38 2.47
N LEU A 18 54.21 -16.70 2.44
CA LEU A 18 54.45 -17.45 1.23
C LEU A 18 53.12 -17.92 0.64
N GLN A 19 52.90 -17.70 -0.65
CA GLN A 19 51.80 -18.30 -1.38
C GLN A 19 52.13 -19.76 -1.67
N LYS A 20 51.34 -20.71 -1.14
CA LYS A 20 51.41 -22.12 -1.54
C LYS A 20 50.82 -22.24 -2.95
N GLU A 21 51.47 -22.95 -3.85
CA GLU A 21 50.97 -23.20 -5.21
C GLU A 21 49.61 -23.91 -5.24
N GLU A 22 49.24 -24.60 -4.19
CA GLU A 22 47.96 -25.35 -4.02
C GLU A 22 46.87 -24.58 -3.27
N VAL A 23 47.11 -23.34 -2.81
CA VAL A 23 46.07 -22.59 -2.10
C VAL A 23 45.14 -21.96 -3.12
N SER A 24 44.05 -22.64 -3.32
CA SER A 24 42.92 -22.21 -4.13
C SER A 24 42.57 -20.74 -4.00
N GLY A 25 42.48 -20.07 -5.13
CA GLY A 25 41.59 -18.98 -5.49
C GLY A 25 41.68 -17.66 -4.71
N ASP A 26 41.59 -17.67 -3.38
CA ASP A 26 41.36 -16.46 -2.56
C ASP A 26 42.54 -15.47 -2.66
N PHE A 27 43.77 -15.95 -2.54
CA PHE A 27 44.94 -15.09 -2.61
C PHE A 27 45.30 -14.63 -4.03
N SER A 28 45.02 -15.47 -5.03
CA SER A 28 45.33 -15.13 -6.42
C SER A 28 44.48 -13.94 -6.93
N ILE A 29 43.21 -13.85 -6.48
CA ILE A 29 42.34 -12.74 -6.86
C ILE A 29 42.84 -11.41 -6.30
N ILE A 30 43.17 -11.38 -5.00
CA ILE A 30 43.69 -10.18 -4.35
C ILE A 30 45.07 -9.79 -4.95
N TYR A 31 45.96 -10.77 -5.14
CA TYR A 31 47.25 -10.55 -5.75
C TYR A 31 47.14 -10.00 -7.19
N ASN A 32 46.31 -10.60 -8.01
CA ASN A 32 46.08 -10.13 -9.38
C ASN A 32 45.44 -8.73 -9.40
N THR A 33 44.56 -8.41 -8.44
CA THR A 33 43.99 -7.07 -8.31
C THR A 33 45.05 -6.04 -7.94
N LEU A 34 45.89 -6.36 -6.96
CA LEU A 34 47.01 -5.49 -6.57
C LEU A 34 48.03 -5.30 -7.70
N ASN A 35 48.32 -6.35 -8.49
CA ASN A 35 49.21 -6.23 -9.65
C ASN A 35 48.63 -5.40 -10.79
N LYS A 36 47.33 -5.29 -10.91
CA LYS A 36 46.64 -4.44 -11.88
C LYS A 36 46.46 -3.01 -11.39
N ASP A 37 46.60 -2.78 -10.10
CA ASP A 37 46.53 -1.43 -9.53
C ASP A 37 47.77 -0.62 -9.96
N THR A 38 47.53 0.53 -10.56
CA THR A 38 48.57 1.46 -11.03
C THR A 38 48.97 2.45 -9.96
N SER A 39 48.28 2.49 -8.84
CA SER A 39 48.56 3.42 -7.74
C SER A 39 49.59 2.85 -6.77
N ASN A 40 50.68 3.58 -6.55
CA ASN A 40 51.75 3.20 -5.62
C ASN A 40 51.72 3.97 -4.30
N SER A 41 50.86 4.97 -4.20
CA SER A 41 50.68 5.79 -3.01
C SER A 41 49.21 6.09 -2.72
N GLU A 42 48.92 6.44 -1.47
CA GLU A 42 47.57 6.86 -1.05
C GLU A 42 47.08 8.06 -1.88
N LEU A 43 47.95 9.02 -2.16
CA LEU A 43 47.60 10.20 -2.95
C LEU A 43 47.22 9.84 -4.40
N GLU A 44 47.98 8.98 -5.05
CA GLU A 44 47.67 8.49 -6.41
C GLU A 44 46.32 7.72 -6.41
N ALA A 45 46.09 6.90 -5.40
CA ALA A 45 44.82 6.17 -5.28
C ALA A 45 43.62 7.11 -5.12
N VAL A 46 43.74 8.16 -4.29
CA VAL A 46 42.72 9.18 -4.09
C VAL A 46 42.45 9.96 -5.38
N GLN A 47 43.48 10.36 -6.10
CA GLN A 47 43.35 11.03 -7.41
C GLN A 47 42.72 10.12 -8.47
N HIS A 48 43.07 8.84 -8.48
CA HIS A 48 42.49 7.87 -9.40
C HIS A 48 41.01 7.66 -9.12
N ILE A 49 40.60 7.52 -7.86
CA ILE A 49 39.19 7.43 -7.45
C ILE A 49 38.42 8.71 -7.82
N TYR A 50 39.02 9.87 -7.60
CA TYR A 50 38.41 11.14 -7.97
C TYR A 50 38.16 11.22 -9.48
N ARG A 51 39.15 10.84 -10.30
CA ARG A 51 39.06 10.81 -11.78
C ARG A 51 37.92 9.88 -12.24
N GLN A 52 37.79 8.72 -11.62
CA GLN A 52 36.68 7.79 -11.92
C GLN A 52 35.32 8.38 -11.58
N LEU A 53 35.21 9.12 -10.48
CA LEU A 53 33.95 9.70 -10.03
C LEU A 53 33.54 10.98 -10.79
N ARG A 54 34.51 11.78 -11.23
CA ARG A 54 34.28 13.10 -11.84
C ARG A 54 34.62 13.19 -13.32
N GLY A 55 35.37 12.25 -13.85
CA GLY A 55 35.81 12.27 -15.24
C GLY A 55 36.93 13.25 -15.55
N SER A 56 37.47 13.94 -14.54
CA SER A 56 38.58 14.92 -14.65
C SER A 56 39.55 14.78 -13.49
N ASP A 57 40.76 15.31 -13.63
CA ASP A 57 41.74 15.33 -12.56
C ASP A 57 41.34 16.28 -11.44
N ALA A 58 41.75 15.95 -10.22
CA ALA A 58 41.48 16.79 -9.05
C ALA A 58 42.39 18.05 -9.09
N PRO A 59 41.86 19.23 -8.70
CA PRO A 59 42.66 20.43 -8.61
C PRO A 59 43.76 20.35 -7.53
N ASP A 60 43.45 19.66 -6.42
CA ASP A 60 44.33 19.38 -5.30
C ASP A 60 43.94 18.10 -4.55
N ASP A 61 44.87 17.59 -3.73
CA ASP A 61 44.67 16.35 -2.98
C ASP A 61 43.65 16.49 -1.86
N GLU A 62 43.53 17.67 -1.27
CA GLU A 62 42.58 17.95 -0.19
C GLU A 62 41.13 17.94 -0.72
N THR A 63 40.93 18.52 -1.89
CA THR A 63 39.63 18.48 -2.59
C THR A 63 39.23 17.05 -2.96
N ALA A 64 40.20 16.25 -3.45
CA ALA A 64 39.96 14.84 -3.79
C ALA A 64 39.56 14.02 -2.58
N ARG A 65 40.29 14.12 -1.46
CA ARG A 65 39.97 13.48 -0.19
C ARG A 65 38.61 13.94 0.34
N GLY A 66 38.36 15.26 0.33
CA GLY A 66 37.10 15.83 0.80
C GLY A 66 35.87 15.37 0.03
N ILE A 67 36.00 15.07 -1.27
CA ILE A 67 34.88 14.51 -2.06
C ILE A 67 34.61 13.06 -1.70
N ILE A 68 35.64 12.23 -1.57
CA ILE A 68 35.52 10.82 -1.19
C ILE A 68 34.90 10.72 0.24
N GLU A 69 35.43 11.51 1.18
CA GLU A 69 34.91 11.55 2.55
C GLU A 69 33.45 11.99 2.61
N LYS A 70 33.09 13.03 1.85
CA LYS A 70 31.69 13.50 1.77
C LYS A 70 30.76 12.46 1.12
N LEU A 71 31.25 11.63 0.23
CA LEU A 71 30.43 10.71 -0.55
C LEU A 71 30.10 9.43 0.21
N PHE A 72 31.03 8.91 1.02
CA PHE A 72 30.93 7.60 1.64
C PHE A 72 30.93 7.63 3.19
N PHE A 73 31.58 8.64 3.79
CA PHE A 73 31.86 8.66 5.23
C PHE A 73 31.21 9.83 5.97
N SER A 74 30.52 10.74 5.27
CA SER A 74 29.86 11.88 5.90
C SER A 74 28.36 11.59 6.11
N ASP A 75 27.91 11.67 7.34
CA ASP A 75 26.51 11.56 7.77
C ASP A 75 25.55 12.60 7.14
N LYS A 76 26.12 13.69 6.58
CA LYS A 76 25.35 14.74 5.91
C LYS A 76 24.91 14.38 4.50
N ARG A 77 25.56 13.41 3.86
CA ARG A 77 25.31 13.04 2.46
C ARG A 77 25.08 11.56 2.22
N TYR A 78 25.61 10.71 3.07
CA TYR A 78 25.47 9.27 2.97
C TYR A 78 24.64 8.75 4.15
N ASP A 79 23.57 8.09 3.87
CA ASP A 79 22.70 7.49 4.88
C ASP A 79 22.32 6.06 4.44
N LEU A 80 22.89 5.07 5.11
CA LEU A 80 22.54 3.67 4.97
C LEU A 80 21.14 3.35 5.47
N GLY A 81 20.63 4.18 6.39
CA GLY A 81 19.46 3.86 7.20
C GLY A 81 19.71 2.69 8.17
N GLU A 82 18.79 2.50 9.08
CA GLU A 82 18.85 1.38 10.05
C GLU A 82 18.73 0.02 9.36
N VAL A 83 17.88 -0.07 8.35
CA VAL A 83 17.65 -1.31 7.58
C VAL A 83 18.91 -1.72 6.80
N GLY A 84 19.55 -0.77 6.15
CA GLY A 84 20.82 -1.03 5.42
C GLY A 84 21.92 -1.51 6.37
N ARG A 85 22.07 -0.87 7.54
CA ARG A 85 23.03 -1.29 8.57
C ARG A 85 22.71 -2.69 9.10
N TYR A 86 21.44 -2.97 9.40
CA TYR A 86 21.00 -4.29 9.83
C TYR A 86 21.36 -5.38 8.81
N LYS A 87 21.07 -5.15 7.53
CA LYS A 87 21.35 -6.12 6.46
C LYS A 87 22.85 -6.34 6.24
N ILE A 88 23.67 -5.29 6.27
CA ILE A 88 25.13 -5.40 6.15
C ILE A 88 25.70 -6.19 7.34
N ASN A 89 25.31 -5.84 8.57
CA ASN A 89 25.78 -6.54 9.75
C ASN A 89 25.46 -8.02 9.69
N ARG A 90 24.23 -8.37 9.33
CA ARG A 90 23.79 -9.76 9.28
C ARG A 90 24.45 -10.55 8.16
N LYS A 91 24.56 -9.97 6.96
CA LYS A 91 25.16 -10.62 5.80
C LYS A 91 26.66 -10.87 5.98
N LEU A 92 27.36 -9.92 6.54
CA LEU A 92 28.81 -9.95 6.68
C LEU A 92 29.30 -10.46 8.06
N GLY A 93 28.34 -10.69 8.99
CA GLY A 93 28.67 -11.13 10.36
C GLY A 93 29.35 -10.03 11.18
N LEU A 94 28.93 -8.77 11.00
CA LEU A 94 29.44 -7.61 11.73
C LEU A 94 28.50 -7.26 12.91
N ASP A 95 29.07 -6.67 13.95
CA ASP A 95 28.32 -6.18 15.13
C ASP A 95 28.52 -4.67 15.31
N ILE A 96 28.18 -3.90 14.28
CA ILE A 96 28.26 -2.44 14.29
C ILE A 96 26.89 -1.89 14.73
N ASN A 97 26.92 -0.81 15.54
CA ASN A 97 25.71 -0.18 16.05
C ASN A 97 24.78 0.25 14.90
N LEU A 98 23.48 -0.06 15.01
CA LEU A 98 22.46 0.27 14.01
C LEU A 98 22.34 1.78 13.75
N ASN A 99 22.70 2.62 14.73
CA ASN A 99 22.71 4.08 14.56
C ASN A 99 23.86 4.60 13.67
N THR A 100 24.82 3.76 13.31
CA THR A 100 25.94 4.14 12.41
C THR A 100 25.44 4.15 10.96
N LYS A 101 25.16 5.35 10.45
CA LYS A 101 24.54 5.56 9.12
C LYS A 101 25.51 5.62 7.96
N VAL A 102 26.81 5.66 8.24
CA VAL A 102 27.90 5.76 7.26
C VAL A 102 28.66 4.44 7.15
N LEU A 103 29.35 4.23 6.04
CA LEU A 103 30.24 3.08 5.88
C LEU A 103 31.43 3.21 6.80
N SER A 104 31.89 2.08 7.35
CA SER A 104 33.15 1.96 8.11
C SER A 104 34.22 1.26 7.26
N LYS A 105 35.47 1.35 7.70
CA LYS A 105 36.55 0.60 7.08
C LYS A 105 36.33 -0.92 7.18
N GLU A 106 35.75 -1.37 8.27
CA GLU A 106 35.42 -2.77 8.53
C GLU A 106 34.36 -3.27 7.53
N ASP A 107 33.37 -2.44 7.20
CA ASP A 107 32.36 -2.77 6.18
C ASP A 107 33.03 -3.04 4.84
N ILE A 108 33.91 -2.13 4.39
CA ILE A 108 34.58 -2.24 3.08
C ILE A 108 35.46 -3.50 3.00
N ILE A 109 36.22 -3.77 4.04
CA ILE A 109 37.06 -4.98 4.11
C ILE A 109 36.22 -6.24 4.05
N SER A 110 35.11 -6.25 4.81
CA SER A 110 34.20 -7.41 4.87
C SER A 110 33.45 -7.62 3.57
N ILE A 111 33.07 -6.55 2.87
CA ILE A 111 32.46 -6.61 1.53
C ILE A 111 33.45 -7.24 0.54
N ILE A 112 34.70 -6.77 0.52
CA ILE A 112 35.75 -7.34 -0.36
C ILE A 112 35.98 -8.83 -0.03
N LYS A 113 36.08 -9.18 1.25
CA LYS A 113 36.21 -10.57 1.70
C LYS A 113 35.03 -11.44 1.23
N TYR A 114 33.82 -10.92 1.30
CA TYR A 114 32.63 -11.63 0.84
C TYR A 114 32.65 -11.83 -0.68
N LEU A 115 33.01 -10.79 -1.45
CA LEU A 115 33.12 -10.87 -2.91
C LEU A 115 34.17 -11.90 -3.37
N VAL A 116 35.34 -11.96 -2.71
CA VAL A 116 36.34 -12.98 -2.97
C VAL A 116 35.81 -14.38 -2.66
N ARG A 117 35.11 -14.56 -1.56
CA ARG A 117 34.49 -15.86 -1.23
C ARG A 117 33.42 -16.26 -2.25
N LEU A 118 32.65 -15.30 -2.76
CA LEU A 118 31.64 -15.52 -3.78
C LEU A 118 32.26 -15.99 -5.10
N THR A 119 33.34 -15.35 -5.54
CA THR A 119 34.08 -15.72 -6.76
C THR A 119 34.65 -17.14 -6.67
N ASN A 120 34.98 -17.60 -5.48
CA ASN A 120 35.54 -18.94 -5.24
C ASN A 120 34.47 -20.01 -4.94
N GLY A 121 33.18 -19.68 -5.08
CA GLY A 121 32.07 -20.61 -4.82
C GLY A 121 31.87 -20.97 -3.34
N LYS A 122 32.46 -20.20 -2.41
CA LYS A 122 32.33 -20.39 -0.94
C LYS A 122 31.26 -19.53 -0.31
N ALA A 123 30.51 -18.77 -1.09
CA ALA A 123 29.39 -17.95 -0.69
C ALA A 123 28.30 -18.01 -1.76
N GLU A 124 27.08 -17.72 -1.38
CA GLU A 124 25.92 -17.74 -2.28
C GLU A 124 25.55 -16.35 -2.73
N ILE A 125 25.04 -16.25 -3.97
CA ILE A 125 24.47 -15.03 -4.52
C ILE A 125 23.10 -14.81 -3.86
N ASP A 126 22.78 -13.54 -3.52
CA ASP A 126 21.48 -13.20 -2.96
C ASP A 126 20.39 -13.39 -4.02
N ASP A 127 19.29 -14.01 -3.60
CA ASP A 127 18.06 -14.02 -4.35
C ASP A 127 17.36 -12.66 -4.19
N ILE A 128 17.31 -11.88 -5.29
CA ILE A 128 16.72 -10.53 -5.28
C ILE A 128 15.21 -10.53 -5.14
N ASP A 129 14.53 -11.64 -5.48
CA ASP A 129 13.07 -11.76 -5.41
C ASP A 129 12.60 -12.29 -4.07
N HIS A 130 13.49 -12.78 -3.25
CA HIS A 130 13.21 -13.23 -1.90
C HIS A 130 12.76 -12.08 -1.00
N LEU A 131 11.67 -12.24 -0.24
CA LEU A 131 11.11 -11.19 0.62
C LEU A 131 12.00 -10.80 1.82
N SER A 132 13.08 -11.52 2.07
CA SER A 132 14.14 -11.07 3.00
C SER A 132 14.97 -9.92 2.41
N ASN A 133 15.08 -9.83 1.08
CA ASN A 133 15.83 -8.80 0.36
C ASN A 133 14.92 -7.73 -0.28
N ARG A 134 13.63 -7.96 -0.26
CA ARG A 134 12.60 -7.10 -0.87
C ARG A 134 11.66 -6.63 0.23
N ARG A 135 11.78 -5.35 0.62
CA ARG A 135 10.98 -4.77 1.69
C ARG A 135 9.89 -3.84 1.18
N VAL A 136 8.92 -3.59 2.01
CA VAL A 136 7.82 -2.65 1.74
C VAL A 136 8.18 -1.28 2.32
N ARG A 137 8.02 -0.24 1.52
CA ARG A 137 8.07 1.15 1.97
C ARG A 137 6.65 1.61 2.28
N THR A 138 6.34 1.77 3.55
CA THR A 138 5.02 2.20 4.00
C THR A 138 4.76 3.67 3.64
N VAL A 139 3.49 4.08 3.65
CA VAL A 139 3.10 5.49 3.45
C VAL A 139 3.77 6.40 4.46
N GLY A 140 3.87 5.97 5.74
CA GLY A 140 4.55 6.71 6.79
C GLY A 140 6.02 6.98 6.50
N GLU A 141 6.76 5.98 6.01
CA GLU A 141 8.17 6.13 5.61
C GLU A 141 8.32 7.11 4.44
N GLN A 142 7.45 7.00 3.44
CA GLN A 142 7.47 7.89 2.28
C GLN A 142 7.15 9.34 2.66
N LEU A 143 6.14 9.55 3.52
CA LEU A 143 5.81 10.87 4.05
C LEU A 143 6.92 11.45 4.90
N PHE A 144 7.56 10.66 5.75
CA PHE A 144 8.72 11.07 6.54
C PHE A 144 9.86 11.59 5.66
N ALA A 145 10.16 10.89 4.57
CA ALA A 145 11.17 11.33 3.61
C ALA A 145 10.81 12.68 2.96
N GLN A 146 9.56 12.87 2.54
CA GLN A 146 9.08 14.13 1.96
C GLN A 146 9.06 15.26 2.98
N PHE A 147 8.66 14.97 4.22
CA PHE A 147 8.69 15.93 5.32
C PHE A 147 10.12 16.41 5.58
N GLY A 148 11.09 15.51 5.59
CA GLY A 148 12.52 15.83 5.71
C GLY A 148 13.01 16.75 4.59
N VAL A 149 12.60 16.51 3.34
CA VAL A 149 12.91 17.40 2.20
C VAL A 149 12.28 18.79 2.40
N GLY A 150 11.04 18.86 2.88
CA GLY A 150 10.35 20.11 3.19
C GLY A 150 11.06 20.91 4.27
N LEU A 151 11.46 20.26 5.37
CA LEU A 151 12.23 20.88 6.45
C LEU A 151 13.61 21.37 5.98
N ALA A 152 14.32 20.58 5.18
CA ALA A 152 15.62 20.98 4.64
C ALA A 152 15.52 22.23 3.75
N ARG A 153 14.49 22.31 2.91
CA ARG A 153 14.19 23.51 2.10
C ARG A 153 13.86 24.73 2.98
N MET A 154 13.03 24.54 4.01
CA MET A 154 12.68 25.59 4.94
C MET A 154 13.91 26.10 5.71
N ALA A 155 14.75 25.20 6.23
CA ALA A 155 15.99 25.54 6.90
C ALA A 155 16.97 26.32 6.00
N ARG A 156 17.02 25.98 4.70
CA ARG A 156 17.80 26.73 3.73
C ARG A 156 17.24 28.15 3.55
N THR A 157 15.95 28.30 3.36
CA THR A 157 15.30 29.61 3.20
C THR A 157 15.48 30.49 4.45
N ILE A 158 15.40 29.91 5.65
CA ILE A 158 15.67 30.63 6.91
C ILE A 158 17.11 31.14 6.94
N ARG A 159 18.09 30.31 6.59
CA ARG A 159 19.50 30.73 6.53
C ARG A 159 19.72 31.85 5.51
N GLU A 160 19.14 31.75 4.32
CA GLU A 160 19.21 32.78 3.29
C GLU A 160 18.60 34.11 3.77
N ARG A 161 17.43 34.08 4.45
CA ARG A 161 16.81 35.27 5.01
C ARG A 161 17.62 35.90 6.14
N MET A 162 18.21 35.08 7.02
CA MET A 162 19.09 35.55 8.09
C MET A 162 20.36 36.23 7.53
N ASN A 163 20.94 35.70 6.45
CA ASN A 163 22.15 36.27 5.84
C ASN A 163 21.89 37.59 5.09
N VAL A 164 20.68 37.79 4.56
CA VAL A 164 20.34 39.01 3.80
C VAL A 164 19.93 40.17 4.70
N ARG A 165 19.43 39.90 5.90
CA ARG A 165 18.95 40.93 6.81
C ARG A 165 19.96 41.17 7.96
N ASP A 166 21.00 41.90 7.68
CA ASP A 166 21.90 42.41 8.72
C ASP A 166 21.22 43.53 9.52
N ASN A 167 21.14 43.39 10.84
CA ASN A 167 20.72 44.40 11.81
C ASN A 167 19.21 44.71 11.98
N GLU A 168 18.28 43.92 11.45
CA GLU A 168 16.87 44.05 11.77
C GLU A 168 16.44 43.12 12.91
N VAL A 169 15.57 43.60 13.80
CA VAL A 169 14.89 42.73 14.76
C VAL A 169 13.81 41.97 14.03
N PHE A 170 13.98 40.67 13.88
CA PHE A 170 12.99 39.81 13.22
C PHE A 170 12.41 38.77 14.19
N THR A 171 11.16 38.42 13.93
CA THR A 171 10.45 37.41 14.70
C THR A 171 10.56 36.05 13.98
N PRO A 172 10.34 34.90 14.67
CA PRO A 172 10.29 33.60 14.01
C PRO A 172 9.28 33.53 12.84
N ILE A 173 8.19 34.29 12.90
CA ILE A 173 7.16 34.35 11.84
C ILE A 173 7.72 34.92 10.53
N ASP A 174 8.61 35.91 10.62
CA ASP A 174 9.23 36.53 9.45
C ASP A 174 10.22 35.61 8.73
N LEU A 175 10.83 34.68 9.48
CA LEU A 175 11.80 33.73 8.98
C LEU A 175 11.17 32.45 8.42
N ILE A 176 10.12 31.94 9.10
CA ILE A 176 9.49 30.66 8.78
C ILE A 176 8.44 30.82 7.69
N ASN A 177 8.55 30.03 6.64
CA ASN A 177 7.53 29.94 5.60
C ASN A 177 6.90 28.54 5.60
N ALA A 178 5.76 28.40 6.26
CA ALA A 178 5.03 27.14 6.36
C ALA A 178 4.55 26.61 4.98
N ARG A 179 4.36 27.48 3.99
CA ARG A 179 3.96 27.09 2.64
C ARG A 179 4.98 26.19 1.95
N THR A 180 6.26 26.30 2.30
CA THR A 180 7.32 25.43 1.77
C THR A 180 7.08 23.98 2.15
N LEU A 181 6.68 23.71 3.38
CA LEU A 181 6.37 22.36 3.85
C LEU A 181 5.05 21.87 3.26
N SER A 182 3.99 22.67 3.34
CA SER A 182 2.67 22.33 2.79
C SER A 182 2.73 22.00 1.30
N SER A 183 3.52 22.77 0.51
CA SER A 183 3.66 22.52 -0.92
C SER A 183 4.32 21.18 -1.25
N VAL A 184 5.30 20.75 -0.46
CA VAL A 184 5.96 19.45 -0.66
C VAL A 184 5.00 18.30 -0.35
N ILE A 185 4.23 18.39 0.73
CA ILE A 185 3.23 17.38 1.11
C ILE A 185 2.10 17.32 0.09
N ASN A 186 1.56 18.47 -0.32
CA ASN A 186 0.52 18.53 -1.35
C ASN A 186 1.01 17.99 -2.70
N SER A 187 2.25 18.28 -3.08
CA SER A 187 2.87 17.74 -4.29
C SER A 187 3.01 16.22 -4.21
N PHE A 188 3.38 15.66 -3.06
CA PHE A 188 3.45 14.21 -2.89
C PHE A 188 2.08 13.55 -3.12
N PHE A 189 1.03 14.02 -2.46
CA PHE A 189 -0.30 13.46 -2.63
C PHE A 189 -0.91 13.72 -4.01
N GLY A 190 -0.54 14.81 -4.68
CA GLY A 190 -1.08 15.17 -5.99
C GLY A 190 -0.35 14.54 -7.18
N THR A 191 0.93 14.23 -7.07
CA THR A 191 1.76 13.80 -8.21
C THR A 191 2.42 12.44 -8.07
N SER A 192 2.43 11.84 -6.87
CA SER A 192 3.02 10.52 -6.68
C SER A 192 2.20 9.44 -7.38
N GLN A 193 2.87 8.54 -8.12
CA GLN A 193 2.24 7.38 -8.75
C GLN A 193 1.59 6.44 -7.73
N LEU A 194 2.06 6.41 -6.49
CA LEU A 194 1.54 5.56 -5.41
C LEU A 194 0.38 6.20 -4.65
N SER A 195 0.18 7.52 -4.78
CA SER A 195 -1.01 8.21 -4.30
C SER A 195 -2.09 8.08 -5.36
N GLN A 196 -3.11 7.29 -5.09
CA GLN A 196 -4.16 6.94 -6.02
C GLN A 196 -5.52 7.34 -5.48
N PHE A 197 -6.47 7.56 -6.39
CA PHE A 197 -7.86 7.78 -6.03
C PHE A 197 -8.41 6.52 -5.37
N LEU A 198 -8.96 6.65 -4.17
CA LEU A 198 -9.41 5.50 -3.37
C LEU A 198 -10.57 4.79 -4.06
N ASP A 199 -10.43 3.47 -4.22
CA ASP A 199 -11.52 2.61 -4.69
C ASP A 199 -12.54 2.42 -3.55
N GLN A 200 -13.73 2.96 -3.71
CA GLN A 200 -14.81 2.98 -2.73
C GLN A 200 -16.12 2.39 -3.27
N THR A 201 -16.06 1.52 -4.25
CA THR A 201 -17.26 0.87 -4.81
C THR A 201 -18.04 0.16 -3.71
N ASN A 202 -17.34 -0.59 -2.85
CA ASN A 202 -17.90 -1.28 -1.70
C ASN A 202 -16.84 -1.34 -0.58
N PRO A 203 -17.19 -1.77 0.64
CA PRO A 203 -16.24 -1.83 1.75
C PRO A 203 -15.03 -2.71 1.50
N LEU A 204 -15.22 -3.82 0.78
CA LEU A 204 -14.14 -4.75 0.45
C LEU A 204 -13.11 -4.11 -0.48
N SER A 205 -13.56 -3.36 -1.51
CA SER A 205 -12.66 -2.66 -2.43
C SER A 205 -11.81 -1.60 -1.70
N GLU A 206 -12.38 -0.91 -0.74
CA GLU A 206 -11.69 0.08 0.08
C GLU A 206 -10.58 -0.54 0.93
N ILE A 207 -10.88 -1.62 1.67
CA ILE A 207 -9.88 -2.32 2.49
C ILE A 207 -8.78 -2.91 1.60
N THR A 208 -9.16 -3.56 0.52
CA THR A 208 -8.21 -4.21 -0.39
C THR A 208 -7.27 -3.19 -1.03
N HIS A 209 -7.78 -2.01 -1.41
CA HIS A 209 -6.96 -0.93 -1.93
C HIS A 209 -5.91 -0.45 -0.91
N LYS A 210 -6.31 -0.32 0.37
CA LYS A 210 -5.41 0.08 1.46
C LYS A 210 -4.33 -0.97 1.78
N ARG A 211 -4.58 -2.25 1.48
CA ARG A 211 -3.66 -3.38 1.70
C ARG A 211 -2.85 -3.78 0.46
N ARG A 212 -2.90 -2.98 -0.59
CA ARG A 212 -2.22 -3.26 -1.86
C ARG A 212 -0.73 -2.95 -1.77
N ILE A 213 0.09 -3.85 -2.32
CA ILE A 213 1.54 -3.73 -2.42
C ILE A 213 1.89 -3.58 -3.91
N SER A 214 2.60 -2.51 -4.26
CA SER A 214 3.02 -2.22 -5.63
C SER A 214 4.52 -2.34 -5.77
N ALA A 215 4.99 -3.02 -6.83
CA ALA A 215 6.40 -3.04 -7.22
C ALA A 215 6.79 -1.83 -8.08
N LEU A 216 5.82 -1.04 -8.49
CA LEU A 216 5.99 0.13 -9.36
C LEU A 216 6.23 1.40 -8.53
N GLY A 217 6.65 2.47 -9.22
CA GLY A 217 6.78 3.80 -8.62
C GLY A 217 8.22 4.18 -8.26
N PRO A 218 8.40 5.28 -7.53
CA PRO A 218 9.72 5.79 -7.16
C PRO A 218 10.51 4.79 -6.31
N GLY A 219 11.69 4.41 -6.79
CA GLY A 219 12.53 3.38 -6.15
C GLY A 219 12.11 1.94 -6.46
N GLY A 220 11.09 1.74 -7.31
CA GLY A 220 10.62 0.45 -7.78
C GLY A 220 10.96 0.18 -9.25
N LEU A 221 10.22 -0.77 -9.84
CA LEU A 221 10.40 -1.21 -11.22
C LEU A 221 9.53 -0.38 -12.18
N SER A 222 9.92 -0.34 -13.45
CA SER A 222 9.03 0.07 -14.54
C SER A 222 8.39 -1.18 -15.18
N ARG A 223 7.16 -1.05 -15.69
CA ARG A 223 6.44 -2.17 -16.32
C ARG A 223 7.24 -2.85 -17.44
N GLU A 224 7.93 -2.06 -18.24
CA GLU A 224 8.69 -2.50 -19.39
C GLU A 224 9.96 -3.28 -19.01
N ARG A 225 10.54 -2.98 -17.85
CA ARG A 225 11.77 -3.62 -17.34
C ARG A 225 11.49 -4.82 -16.44
N ALA A 226 10.24 -5.04 -16.06
CA ALA A 226 9.85 -6.16 -15.22
C ALA A 226 9.75 -7.45 -16.05
N GLY A 227 10.69 -8.36 -15.87
CA GLY A 227 10.68 -9.70 -16.44
C GLY A 227 9.66 -10.64 -15.81
N PHE A 228 9.64 -11.90 -16.24
CA PHE A 228 8.74 -12.91 -15.67
C PHE A 228 9.09 -13.25 -14.22
N GLU A 229 10.36 -13.32 -13.87
CA GLU A 229 10.83 -13.70 -12.53
C GLU A 229 10.25 -12.82 -11.42
N VAL A 230 10.17 -11.50 -11.64
CA VAL A 230 9.60 -10.55 -10.68
C VAL A 230 8.08 -10.69 -10.54
N ARG A 231 7.41 -11.23 -11.57
CA ARG A 231 5.96 -11.40 -11.65
C ARG A 231 5.48 -12.73 -11.10
N ASP A 232 6.39 -13.70 -11.00
CA ASP A 232 6.09 -15.03 -10.51
C ASP A 232 5.87 -15.06 -9.00
N VAL A 233 5.20 -16.10 -8.52
CA VAL A 233 5.02 -16.37 -7.10
C VAL A 233 6.27 -17.06 -6.58
N HIS A 234 6.96 -16.39 -5.67
CA HIS A 234 8.14 -16.94 -4.98
C HIS A 234 7.73 -17.71 -3.73
N TYR A 235 8.48 -18.73 -3.31
CA TYR A 235 8.15 -19.49 -2.09
C TYR A 235 8.10 -18.62 -0.82
N SER A 236 8.89 -17.55 -0.75
CA SER A 236 8.87 -16.59 0.37
C SER A 236 7.57 -15.77 0.46
N HIS A 237 6.72 -15.83 -0.58
CA HIS A 237 5.41 -15.16 -0.57
C HIS A 237 4.40 -15.86 0.34
N TYR A 238 4.68 -17.10 0.74
CA TYR A 238 3.79 -17.88 1.59
C TYR A 238 3.42 -17.10 2.86
N GLY A 239 2.11 -16.95 3.08
CA GLY A 239 1.57 -16.22 4.23
C GLY A 239 1.79 -14.69 4.22
N ARG A 240 2.49 -14.11 3.23
CA ARG A 240 2.84 -12.69 3.13
C ARG A 240 2.12 -11.97 2.03
N LEU A 241 2.26 -12.45 0.82
CA LEU A 241 1.58 -11.90 -0.37
C LEU A 241 0.60 -12.93 -0.91
N CYS A 242 -0.59 -12.48 -1.30
CA CYS A 242 -1.61 -13.35 -1.86
C CYS A 242 -1.10 -14.00 -3.15
N THR A 243 -1.28 -15.32 -3.23
CA THR A 243 -0.84 -16.11 -4.39
C THR A 243 -1.83 -16.06 -5.56
N ILE A 244 -3.03 -15.53 -5.35
CA ILE A 244 -4.14 -15.53 -6.31
C ILE A 244 -4.48 -14.11 -6.76
N GLU A 245 -4.66 -13.18 -5.83
CA GLU A 245 -5.16 -11.83 -6.11
C GLU A 245 -4.08 -10.95 -6.73
N THR A 246 -4.19 -10.71 -8.03
CA THR A 246 -3.35 -9.78 -8.79
C THR A 246 -4.18 -9.20 -9.94
N PRO A 247 -3.88 -8.00 -10.47
CA PRO A 247 -4.54 -7.50 -11.67
C PRO A 247 -4.31 -8.40 -12.89
N GLU A 248 -5.26 -8.43 -13.78
CA GLU A 248 -5.11 -9.01 -15.11
C GLU A 248 -4.51 -7.98 -16.07
N GLY A 249 -3.63 -8.41 -16.98
CA GLY A 249 -3.02 -7.54 -17.98
C GLY A 249 -1.59 -7.08 -17.65
N PRO A 250 -1.17 -5.86 -18.05
CA PRO A 250 0.24 -5.43 -17.99
C PRO A 250 0.83 -5.39 -16.58
N ASN A 251 0.01 -5.25 -15.55
CA ASN A 251 0.42 -5.15 -14.15
C ASN A 251 0.40 -6.48 -13.41
N ILE A 252 0.17 -7.60 -14.09
CA ILE A 252 0.13 -8.92 -13.46
C ILE A 252 1.42 -9.19 -12.69
N GLY A 253 1.30 -9.67 -11.45
CA GLY A 253 2.42 -9.97 -10.57
C GLY A 253 3.19 -8.77 -10.01
N LEU A 254 2.99 -7.55 -10.56
CA LEU A 254 3.64 -6.33 -10.06
C LEU A 254 2.83 -5.64 -8.97
N ILE A 255 1.54 -5.90 -8.94
CA ILE A 255 0.63 -5.41 -7.91
C ILE A 255 0.06 -6.63 -7.20
N SER A 256 0.33 -6.71 -5.91
CA SER A 256 -0.08 -7.81 -5.04
C SER A 256 -0.88 -7.28 -3.86
N THR A 257 -1.50 -8.17 -3.13
CA THR A 257 -2.25 -7.85 -1.91
C THR A 257 -1.64 -8.57 -0.73
N LEU A 258 -1.59 -7.91 0.42
CA LEU A 258 -1.12 -8.49 1.67
C LEU A 258 -2.06 -9.61 2.12
N CYS A 259 -1.51 -10.76 2.54
CA CYS A 259 -2.30 -11.85 3.10
C CYS A 259 -3.05 -11.44 4.36
N VAL A 260 -4.13 -12.18 4.69
CA VAL A 260 -5.05 -11.83 5.79
C VAL A 260 -4.32 -11.66 7.12
N HIS A 261 -3.39 -12.55 7.44
CA HIS A 261 -2.67 -12.56 8.73
C HIS A 261 -1.30 -11.88 8.68
N ALA A 262 -0.87 -11.41 7.51
CA ALA A 262 0.43 -10.76 7.35
C ALA A 262 0.46 -9.36 7.95
N GLN A 263 1.60 -8.99 8.48
CA GLN A 263 1.91 -7.63 8.94
C GLN A 263 3.27 -7.18 8.44
N ILE A 264 3.53 -5.90 8.52
CA ILE A 264 4.81 -5.28 8.15
C ILE A 264 5.50 -4.87 9.45
N ASN A 265 6.76 -5.28 9.63
CA ASN A 265 7.54 -4.88 10.80
C ASN A 265 8.10 -3.46 10.65
N ASP A 266 8.73 -2.94 11.71
CA ASP A 266 9.29 -1.58 11.74
C ASP A 266 10.39 -1.35 10.69
N MET A 267 11.05 -2.41 10.23
CA MET A 267 12.07 -2.36 9.17
C MET A 267 11.48 -2.45 7.76
N GLY A 268 10.17 -2.70 7.63
CA GLY A 268 9.48 -2.81 6.33
C GLY A 268 9.44 -4.23 5.76
N PHE A 269 9.87 -5.26 6.48
CA PHE A 269 9.73 -6.65 6.04
C PHE A 269 8.37 -7.21 6.39
N ILE A 270 7.82 -8.03 5.50
CA ILE A 270 6.54 -8.67 5.72
C ILE A 270 6.73 -9.90 6.58
N GLU A 271 5.96 -10.00 7.64
CA GLU A 271 5.96 -11.11 8.60
C GLU A 271 4.62 -11.82 8.59
N THR A 272 4.65 -13.11 8.90
CA THR A 272 3.46 -13.96 9.01
C THR A 272 3.48 -14.72 10.33
N PRO A 273 2.32 -14.97 10.96
CA PRO A 273 2.27 -15.64 12.24
C PRO A 273 2.40 -17.16 12.12
N TYR A 274 3.11 -17.75 13.06
CA TYR A 274 3.26 -19.21 13.22
C TYR A 274 3.08 -19.60 14.67
N ARG A 275 2.54 -20.79 14.92
CA ARG A 275 2.46 -21.40 16.24
C ARG A 275 3.76 -22.09 16.55
N LYS A 276 4.31 -21.88 17.74
CA LYS A 276 5.55 -22.52 18.16
C LYS A 276 5.30 -23.96 18.55
N VAL A 277 6.17 -24.87 18.11
CA VAL A 277 6.17 -26.26 18.48
C VAL A 277 7.36 -26.52 19.40
N LYS A 278 7.14 -27.26 20.50
CA LYS A 278 8.19 -27.72 21.41
C LYS A 278 7.95 -29.18 21.73
N GLU A 279 8.96 -30.00 21.49
CA GLU A 279 8.91 -31.45 21.80
C GLU A 279 7.65 -32.13 21.25
N GLY A 280 7.31 -31.85 19.98
CA GLY A 280 6.14 -32.41 19.32
C GLY A 280 4.78 -31.85 19.79
N ARG A 281 4.79 -30.79 20.60
CA ARG A 281 3.58 -30.11 21.07
C ARG A 281 3.45 -28.69 20.55
N VAL A 282 2.31 -28.40 19.94
CA VAL A 282 1.95 -27.07 19.38
C VAL A 282 1.38 -26.17 20.48
N ASP A 283 1.87 -24.95 20.58
CA ASP A 283 1.26 -23.92 21.43
C ASP A 283 0.03 -23.34 20.72
N LEU A 284 -1.15 -23.76 21.14
CA LEU A 284 -2.42 -23.34 20.52
C LEU A 284 -2.83 -21.90 20.88
N LYS A 285 -2.25 -21.30 21.92
CA LYS A 285 -2.65 -19.97 22.43
C LYS A 285 -1.77 -18.85 21.92
N ASN A 286 -0.47 -19.10 21.77
CA ASN A 286 0.50 -18.09 21.39
C ASN A 286 1.01 -18.34 19.97
N PHE A 287 1.26 -17.25 19.27
CA PHE A 287 1.87 -17.26 17.95
C PHE A 287 3.04 -16.27 17.92
N ARG A 288 3.99 -16.51 17.03
CA ARG A 288 5.11 -15.62 16.76
C ARG A 288 5.11 -15.24 15.29
N PHE A 289 5.33 -13.96 15.02
CA PHE A 289 5.57 -13.49 13.67
C PHE A 289 7.01 -13.79 13.26
N LEU A 290 7.18 -14.35 12.07
CA LEU A 290 8.48 -14.65 11.47
C LEU A 290 8.63 -13.87 10.16
N SER A 291 9.81 -13.27 9.97
CA SER A 291 10.23 -12.72 8.68
C SER A 291 10.59 -13.86 7.71
N ALA A 292 10.70 -13.55 6.41
CA ALA A 292 11.08 -14.55 5.42
C ALA A 292 12.46 -15.18 5.69
N GLU A 293 13.39 -14.41 6.22
CA GLU A 293 14.73 -14.86 6.56
C GLU A 293 14.76 -15.81 7.77
N GLU A 294 13.90 -15.56 8.78
CA GLU A 294 13.75 -16.45 9.93
C GLU A 294 13.03 -17.75 9.54
N GLU A 295 12.09 -17.65 8.59
CA GLU A 295 11.34 -18.80 8.09
C GLU A 295 12.22 -19.79 7.32
N ASP A 296 13.19 -19.32 6.54
CA ASP A 296 14.09 -20.19 5.78
C ASP A 296 14.88 -21.16 6.66
N LEU A 297 15.16 -20.76 7.89
CA LEU A 297 15.87 -21.58 8.86
C LEU A 297 14.97 -22.55 9.62
N ALA A 298 13.64 -22.36 9.53
CA ALA A 298 12.67 -23.05 10.36
C ALA A 298 12.01 -24.23 9.62
N LYS A 299 11.68 -25.28 10.38
CA LYS A 299 10.90 -26.43 9.92
C LYS A 299 9.44 -26.25 10.32
N ILE A 300 8.56 -26.04 9.34
CA ILE A 300 7.18 -25.60 9.56
C ILE A 300 6.19 -26.66 9.10
N ALA A 301 5.31 -27.10 10.01
CA ALA A 301 4.21 -28.01 9.69
C ALA A 301 3.03 -27.26 9.04
N GLN A 302 2.31 -27.94 8.16
CA GLN A 302 1.11 -27.39 7.53
C GLN A 302 -0.06 -27.29 8.53
N ALA A 303 -0.97 -26.34 8.30
CA ALA A 303 -2.12 -26.08 9.17
C ALA A 303 -3.14 -27.24 9.24
N ASN A 304 -3.17 -28.11 8.23
CA ASN A 304 -4.10 -29.23 8.12
C ASN A 304 -3.64 -30.50 8.88
N VAL A 305 -2.45 -30.49 9.46
CA VAL A 305 -1.96 -31.63 10.26
C VAL A 305 -2.81 -31.77 11.52
N PRO A 306 -3.39 -32.96 11.79
CA PRO A 306 -4.27 -33.14 12.91
C PRO A 306 -3.50 -33.10 14.26
N VAL A 307 -4.05 -32.29 15.17
CA VAL A 307 -3.53 -32.13 16.53
C VAL A 307 -4.66 -32.38 17.54
N ASP A 308 -4.33 -32.89 18.71
CA ASP A 308 -5.30 -33.08 19.79
C ASP A 308 -5.61 -31.73 20.50
N GLU A 309 -6.57 -31.72 21.42
CA GLU A 309 -6.94 -30.55 22.22
C GLU A 309 -5.79 -30.02 23.09
N LYS A 310 -4.78 -30.85 23.36
CA LYS A 310 -3.59 -30.49 24.13
C LYS A 310 -2.43 -30.00 23.25
N GLY A 311 -2.61 -30.03 21.92
CA GLY A 311 -1.63 -29.59 20.94
C GLY A 311 -0.63 -30.65 20.50
N ASN A 312 -0.78 -31.95 20.85
CA ASN A 312 0.13 -32.99 20.36
C ASN A 312 -0.28 -33.41 18.95
N PHE A 313 0.73 -33.69 18.10
CA PHE A 313 0.46 -34.25 16.78
C PHE A 313 -0.08 -35.69 16.91
N LEU A 314 -1.09 -35.99 16.07
CA LEU A 314 -1.69 -37.33 16.04
C LEU A 314 -1.00 -38.26 15.03
N GLU A 315 -0.18 -37.72 14.14
CA GLU A 315 0.56 -38.47 13.11
C GLU A 315 2.04 -38.55 13.45
N ASP A 316 2.67 -39.71 13.18
CA ASP A 316 4.11 -39.95 13.40
C ASP A 316 4.98 -39.29 12.30
N LYS A 317 4.39 -39.00 11.15
CA LYS A 317 5.06 -38.36 9.99
C LYS A 317 4.31 -37.13 9.55
N ILE A 318 4.94 -35.96 9.67
CA ILE A 318 4.34 -34.68 9.44
C ILE A 318 4.86 -34.09 8.11
N LYS A 319 3.94 -33.72 7.24
CA LYS A 319 4.27 -32.91 6.06
C LYS A 319 4.68 -31.52 6.50
N SER A 320 5.91 -31.16 6.19
CA SER A 320 6.51 -29.89 6.60
C SER A 320 7.04 -29.12 5.40
N ARG A 321 7.39 -27.89 5.61
CA ARG A 321 7.99 -26.99 4.64
C ARG A 321 9.30 -26.44 5.20
N GLN A 322 10.34 -26.41 4.38
CA GLN A 322 11.63 -25.79 4.69
C GLN A 322 12.26 -25.27 3.40
N THR A 323 12.56 -23.97 3.32
CA THR A 323 13.28 -23.33 2.19
C THR A 323 12.73 -23.71 0.79
N GLY A 324 11.40 -23.77 0.65
CA GLY A 324 10.75 -24.16 -0.61
C GLY A 324 10.62 -25.67 -0.86
N ASP A 325 11.25 -26.52 -0.06
CA ASP A 325 11.12 -27.97 -0.09
C ASP A 325 10.04 -28.48 0.88
N PHE A 326 9.54 -29.69 0.62
CA PHE A 326 8.47 -30.31 1.41
C PHE A 326 8.93 -31.62 2.07
N PRO A 327 9.82 -31.55 3.07
CA PRO A 327 10.27 -32.75 3.78
C PRO A 327 9.16 -33.35 4.65
N ILE A 328 9.22 -34.67 4.86
CA ILE A 328 8.39 -35.38 5.82
C ILE A 328 9.24 -35.54 7.07
N LEU A 329 8.81 -34.97 8.19
CA LEU A 329 9.56 -34.88 9.42
C LEU A 329 8.86 -35.64 10.57
N GLU A 330 9.61 -35.96 11.60
CA GLU A 330 9.05 -36.45 12.87
C GLU A 330 8.51 -35.28 13.71
N PRO A 331 7.54 -35.51 14.61
CA PRO A 331 6.95 -34.46 15.45
C PRO A 331 7.97 -33.61 16.24
N ASN A 332 9.05 -34.25 16.68
CA ASN A 332 10.10 -33.61 17.49
C ASN A 332 11.02 -32.67 16.66
N GLU A 333 11.06 -32.85 15.34
CA GLU A 333 11.90 -32.06 14.46
C GLU A 333 11.20 -30.76 13.98
N VAL A 334 9.87 -30.70 14.15
CA VAL A 334 9.05 -29.55 13.75
C VAL A 334 9.20 -28.42 14.78
N GLU A 335 9.50 -27.22 14.30
CA GLU A 335 9.71 -26.03 15.14
C GLU A 335 8.50 -25.11 15.19
N TYR A 336 7.76 -25.04 14.09
CA TYR A 336 6.60 -24.19 13.95
C TYR A 336 5.47 -24.89 13.17
N MET A 337 4.26 -24.36 13.30
CA MET A 337 3.08 -24.80 12.56
C MET A 337 2.31 -23.60 12.05
N ASP A 338 1.75 -23.69 10.85
CA ASP A 338 0.85 -22.67 10.28
C ASP A 338 -0.36 -22.41 11.19
N VAL A 339 -0.83 -21.18 11.24
CA VAL A 339 -1.96 -20.80 12.10
C VAL A 339 -3.28 -21.27 11.50
N ALA A 340 -3.48 -21.07 10.20
CA ALA A 340 -4.70 -21.41 9.49
C ALA A 340 -4.43 -21.63 7.99
N PRO A 341 -5.26 -22.45 7.30
CA PRO A 341 -5.10 -22.68 5.86
C PRO A 341 -5.27 -21.43 4.99
N ASN A 342 -6.11 -20.47 5.42
CA ASN A 342 -6.35 -19.22 4.70
C ASN A 342 -5.21 -18.20 4.84
N GLN A 343 -4.13 -18.56 5.50
CA GLN A 343 -2.93 -17.73 5.69
C GLN A 343 -2.29 -17.32 4.36
N ILE A 344 -2.40 -18.14 3.32
CA ILE A 344 -1.75 -17.94 2.02
C ILE A 344 -2.46 -16.96 1.08
N VAL A 345 -3.68 -16.54 1.40
CA VAL A 345 -4.51 -15.72 0.53
C VAL A 345 -4.80 -14.35 1.11
N GLY A 346 -5.09 -13.39 0.25
CA GLY A 346 -5.55 -12.05 0.61
C GLY A 346 -7.00 -12.03 1.06
N LEU A 347 -7.48 -10.87 1.49
CA LEU A 347 -8.83 -10.73 2.04
C LEU A 347 -9.92 -11.10 1.03
N SER A 348 -9.86 -10.57 -0.20
CA SER A 348 -10.88 -10.86 -1.21
C SER A 348 -10.94 -12.34 -1.58
N ALA A 349 -9.78 -12.97 -1.77
CA ALA A 349 -9.72 -14.39 -2.06
C ALA A 349 -10.20 -15.27 -0.89
N SER A 350 -9.96 -14.85 0.35
CA SER A 350 -10.39 -15.57 1.55
C SER A 350 -11.90 -15.55 1.79
N LEU A 351 -12.63 -14.66 1.13
CA LEU A 351 -14.10 -14.59 1.18
C LEU A 351 -14.78 -15.55 0.17
N ILE A 352 -14.03 -16.18 -0.72
CA ILE A 352 -14.57 -17.15 -1.67
C ILE A 352 -14.81 -18.49 -0.95
N PRO A 353 -16.07 -18.94 -0.81
CA PRO A 353 -16.35 -20.24 -0.21
C PRO A 353 -15.85 -21.36 -1.14
N PHE A 354 -15.33 -22.45 -0.54
CA PHE A 354 -14.76 -23.59 -1.25
C PHE A 354 -13.65 -23.23 -2.26
N LEU A 355 -12.82 -22.25 -1.89
CA LEU A 355 -11.72 -21.77 -2.74
C LEU A 355 -10.77 -22.88 -3.21
N GLU A 356 -10.54 -23.89 -2.37
CA GLU A 356 -9.68 -25.03 -2.65
C GLU A 356 -10.18 -25.93 -3.79
N HIS A 357 -11.43 -25.82 -4.19
CA HIS A 357 -12.03 -26.54 -5.30
C HIS A 357 -11.99 -25.78 -6.63
N ASP A 358 -11.62 -24.50 -6.59
CA ASP A 358 -11.57 -23.65 -7.76
C ASP A 358 -10.17 -23.64 -8.40
N ASP A 359 -10.12 -23.55 -9.73
CA ASP A 359 -8.89 -23.25 -10.44
C ASP A 359 -8.36 -21.85 -10.06
N ALA A 360 -7.03 -21.71 -9.93
CA ALA A 360 -6.42 -20.45 -9.53
C ALA A 360 -6.77 -19.28 -10.45
N ASN A 361 -6.88 -19.52 -11.76
CA ASN A 361 -7.25 -18.49 -12.74
C ASN A 361 -8.68 -17.97 -12.50
N ARG A 362 -9.62 -18.87 -12.17
CA ARG A 362 -11.01 -18.48 -11.88
C ARG A 362 -11.17 -17.86 -10.51
N ALA A 363 -10.41 -18.32 -9.54
CA ALA A 363 -10.35 -17.68 -8.22
C ALA A 363 -9.82 -16.24 -8.29
N LEU A 364 -8.81 -15.98 -9.14
CA LEU A 364 -8.31 -14.63 -9.42
C LEU A 364 -9.39 -13.73 -9.99
N MET A 365 -10.11 -14.20 -11.02
CA MET A 365 -11.21 -13.44 -11.63
C MET A 365 -12.33 -13.17 -10.61
N GLY A 366 -12.75 -14.18 -9.83
CA GLY A 366 -13.78 -14.06 -8.80
C GLY A 366 -13.38 -13.07 -7.68
N SER A 367 -12.14 -13.14 -7.22
CA SER A 367 -11.58 -12.21 -6.25
C SER A 367 -11.61 -10.75 -6.75
N ASN A 368 -11.23 -10.54 -8.02
CA ASN A 368 -11.28 -9.22 -8.65
C ASN A 368 -12.72 -8.73 -8.84
N MET A 369 -13.66 -9.61 -9.21
CA MET A 369 -15.08 -9.25 -9.39
C MET A 369 -15.79 -8.92 -8.08
N GLN A 370 -15.46 -9.54 -6.94
CA GLN A 370 -16.02 -9.17 -5.64
C GLN A 370 -15.79 -7.68 -5.30
N ARG A 371 -14.64 -7.12 -5.70
CA ARG A 371 -14.31 -5.71 -5.48
C ARG A 371 -15.12 -4.74 -6.35
N GLN A 372 -15.75 -5.23 -7.41
CA GLN A 372 -16.57 -4.45 -8.34
C GLN A 372 -18.06 -4.50 -8.01
N ALA A 373 -18.46 -5.26 -7.00
CA ALA A 373 -19.85 -5.41 -6.61
C ALA A 373 -20.45 -4.08 -6.15
N VAL A 374 -21.56 -3.68 -6.76
CA VAL A 374 -22.28 -2.45 -6.42
C VAL A 374 -23.12 -2.67 -5.16
N PRO A 375 -23.12 -1.74 -4.19
CA PRO A 375 -23.99 -1.82 -3.03
C PRO A 375 -25.47 -1.81 -3.42
N LEU A 376 -26.20 -2.80 -2.95
CA LEU A 376 -27.64 -2.91 -3.21
C LEU A 376 -28.45 -2.16 -2.15
N ILE A 377 -29.67 -1.77 -2.49
CA ILE A 377 -30.61 -1.15 -1.54
C ILE A 377 -30.93 -2.12 -0.40
N ILE A 378 -31.17 -3.39 -0.72
CA ILE A 378 -31.44 -4.45 0.25
C ILE A 378 -30.45 -5.59 0.01
N PRO A 379 -29.26 -5.52 0.60
CA PRO A 379 -28.29 -6.60 0.50
C PRO A 379 -28.70 -7.78 1.39
N GLN A 380 -28.11 -8.96 1.14
CA GLN A 380 -28.28 -10.15 1.98
C GLN A 380 -26.94 -10.74 2.36
N VAL A 381 -26.84 -11.18 3.61
CA VAL A 381 -25.71 -11.97 4.09
C VAL A 381 -25.65 -13.28 3.31
N PRO A 382 -24.46 -13.73 2.84
CA PRO A 382 -24.33 -14.99 2.15
C PRO A 382 -24.72 -16.15 3.09
N ILE A 383 -25.52 -17.09 2.58
CA ILE A 383 -25.92 -18.29 3.34
C ILE A 383 -24.71 -19.18 3.60
N VAL A 384 -23.82 -19.30 2.62
CA VAL A 384 -22.54 -20.01 2.74
C VAL A 384 -21.44 -18.96 2.74
N GLY A 385 -20.72 -18.86 3.83
CA GLY A 385 -19.63 -17.91 4.03
C GLY A 385 -18.37 -18.57 4.60
N THR A 386 -17.32 -17.83 4.70
CA THR A 386 -16.01 -18.28 5.21
C THR A 386 -15.77 -17.91 6.68
N GLY A 387 -16.66 -17.11 7.27
CA GLY A 387 -16.53 -16.60 8.65
C GLY A 387 -15.70 -15.32 8.78
N LEU A 388 -15.14 -14.81 7.70
CA LEU A 388 -14.37 -13.55 7.69
C LEU A 388 -15.22 -12.32 7.39
N GLU A 389 -16.47 -12.49 6.98
CA GLU A 389 -17.37 -11.43 6.55
C GLU A 389 -17.60 -10.40 7.66
N ALA A 390 -17.84 -10.84 8.89
CA ALA A 390 -18.04 -9.94 10.04
C ALA A 390 -16.78 -9.15 10.38
N LYS A 391 -15.60 -9.80 10.30
CA LYS A 391 -14.32 -9.13 10.52
C LYS A 391 -14.03 -8.11 9.42
N ALA A 392 -14.30 -8.46 8.16
CA ALA A 392 -14.13 -7.55 7.03
C ALA A 392 -15.02 -6.30 7.17
N ALA A 393 -16.30 -6.46 7.55
CA ALA A 393 -17.21 -5.36 7.78
C ALA A 393 -16.75 -4.43 8.91
N ARG A 394 -16.25 -5.00 10.02
CA ARG A 394 -15.71 -4.24 11.15
C ARG A 394 -14.44 -3.47 10.77
N ASP A 395 -13.50 -4.13 10.11
CA ASP A 395 -12.20 -3.56 9.75
C ASP A 395 -12.33 -2.46 8.67
N ALA A 396 -13.40 -2.49 7.87
CA ALA A 396 -13.76 -1.42 6.94
C ALA A 396 -14.11 -0.09 7.64
N ARG A 397 -14.47 -0.14 8.93
CA ARG A 397 -14.83 1.04 9.74
C ARG A 397 -15.97 1.88 9.17
N ILE A 398 -16.84 1.26 8.40
CA ILE A 398 -18.05 1.91 7.87
C ILE A 398 -19.23 1.84 8.84
N GLN A 399 -19.22 0.85 9.72
CA GLN A 399 -20.23 0.67 10.77
C GLN A 399 -19.85 1.49 12.00
N ILE A 400 -20.85 2.00 12.70
CA ILE A 400 -20.66 2.64 14.00
C ILE A 400 -20.79 1.56 15.07
N HIS A 401 -19.80 1.49 15.95
CA HIS A 401 -19.77 0.56 17.08
C HIS A 401 -19.87 1.30 18.40
N ALA A 402 -20.48 0.67 19.39
CA ALA A 402 -20.52 1.19 20.74
C ALA A 402 -19.13 1.23 21.37
N GLU A 403 -18.78 2.32 22.02
CA GLU A 403 -17.48 2.55 22.65
C GLU A 403 -17.42 2.00 24.07
N GLY A 404 -18.55 1.92 24.74
CA GLY A 404 -18.67 1.50 26.13
C GLY A 404 -19.97 0.76 26.43
N ASN A 405 -20.14 0.39 27.70
CA ASN A 405 -21.43 -0.09 28.18
C ASN A 405 -22.41 1.08 28.25
N GLY A 406 -23.63 0.90 27.75
CA GLY A 406 -24.60 1.98 27.76
C GLY A 406 -26.00 1.52 27.36
N VAL A 407 -26.90 2.49 27.26
CA VAL A 407 -28.29 2.29 26.83
C VAL A 407 -28.62 3.27 25.71
N VAL A 408 -29.29 2.76 24.70
CA VAL A 408 -29.80 3.57 23.57
C VAL A 408 -31.04 4.34 24.03
N GLU A 409 -30.97 5.66 24.11
CA GLU A 409 -32.09 6.52 24.54
C GLU A 409 -33.00 6.91 23.40
N TYR A 410 -32.44 7.20 22.24
CA TYR A 410 -33.17 7.65 21.06
C TYR A 410 -32.60 7.06 19.78
N VAL A 411 -33.46 6.71 18.85
CA VAL A 411 -33.10 6.22 17.51
C VAL A 411 -34.11 6.75 16.51
N ASP A 412 -33.59 7.38 15.46
CA ASP A 412 -34.35 7.68 14.25
C ASP A 412 -33.50 7.36 13.00
N ALA A 413 -33.95 7.80 11.83
CA ALA A 413 -33.24 7.55 10.58
C ALA A 413 -31.90 8.30 10.47
N ASP A 414 -31.74 9.41 11.20
CA ASP A 414 -30.63 10.34 11.08
C ASP A 414 -29.69 10.31 12.29
N ASN A 415 -30.17 9.92 13.47
CA ASN A 415 -29.40 9.97 14.69
C ASN A 415 -29.64 8.78 15.61
N ILE A 416 -28.59 8.38 16.33
CA ILE A 416 -28.64 7.44 17.44
C ILE A 416 -28.05 8.13 18.66
N HIS A 417 -28.80 8.17 19.77
CA HIS A 417 -28.32 8.70 21.04
C HIS A 417 -28.05 7.54 22.00
N VAL A 418 -26.82 7.42 22.45
CA VAL A 418 -26.39 6.40 23.41
C VAL A 418 -25.90 7.07 24.67
N ARG A 419 -26.50 6.70 25.82
CA ARG A 419 -25.97 7.10 27.12
C ARG A 419 -25.06 6.01 27.64
N TYR A 420 -23.78 6.34 27.80
CA TYR A 420 -22.76 5.44 28.29
C TYR A 420 -22.66 5.46 29.81
N ASP A 421 -22.47 4.28 30.41
CA ASP A 421 -22.21 4.12 31.83
C ASP A 421 -20.71 4.37 32.07
N ARG A 422 -20.34 5.59 32.51
CA ARG A 422 -18.97 5.97 32.81
C ARG A 422 -18.73 6.03 34.32
N ASP A 423 -17.61 5.48 34.76
CA ASP A 423 -17.15 5.58 36.13
C ASP A 423 -16.71 7.02 36.47
N GLU A 424 -16.75 7.39 37.77
CA GLU A 424 -16.32 8.72 38.23
C GLU A 424 -14.89 9.06 37.80
N LYS A 425 -13.98 8.07 37.73
CA LYS A 425 -12.62 8.25 37.27
C LYS A 425 -12.54 8.57 35.77
N GLU A 426 -13.36 7.92 34.96
CA GLU A 426 -13.45 8.17 33.52
C GLU A 426 -14.03 9.56 33.25
N ARG A 427 -15.02 10.01 34.03
CA ARG A 427 -15.60 11.36 33.94
C ARG A 427 -14.60 12.45 34.30
N LEU A 428 -13.64 12.18 35.19
CA LEU A 428 -12.59 13.14 35.57
C LEU A 428 -11.49 13.27 34.50
N VAL A 429 -11.28 12.22 33.70
CA VAL A 429 -10.23 12.18 32.66
C VAL A 429 -10.78 12.55 31.29
N SER A 430 -12.02 12.20 31.00
CA SER A 430 -12.69 12.47 29.72
C SER A 430 -13.50 13.77 29.82
N PHE A 431 -13.30 14.66 28.83
CA PHE A 431 -14.11 15.89 28.66
C PHE A 431 -15.39 15.62 27.84
N GLU A 432 -15.71 14.36 27.54
CA GLU A 432 -16.88 13.98 26.76
C GLU A 432 -18.13 13.80 27.64
N ASP A 433 -19.29 14.18 27.12
CA ASP A 433 -20.57 13.97 27.78
C ASP A 433 -20.93 12.48 27.85
N ASP A 434 -21.70 12.07 28.85
CA ASP A 434 -22.22 10.70 28.96
C ASP A 434 -23.16 10.34 27.82
N LEU A 435 -23.84 11.34 27.23
CA LEU A 435 -24.72 11.18 26.09
C LEU A 435 -23.95 11.45 24.79
N LYS A 436 -23.72 10.42 23.99
CA LYS A 436 -23.12 10.53 22.68
C LYS A 436 -24.16 10.44 21.58
N VAL A 437 -24.13 11.42 20.69
CA VAL A 437 -25.01 11.48 19.52
C VAL A 437 -24.21 11.04 18.29
N TYR A 438 -24.71 10.01 17.61
CA TYR A 438 -24.16 9.51 16.36
C TYR A 438 -25.07 9.94 15.20
N SER A 439 -24.56 10.82 14.34
CA SER A 439 -25.27 11.23 13.12
C SER A 439 -25.02 10.21 12.01
N LEU A 440 -26.12 9.76 11.38
CA LEU A 440 -26.09 8.73 10.35
C LEU A 440 -25.97 9.37 8.96
N THR A 441 -24.95 9.01 8.25
CA THR A 441 -24.76 9.44 6.85
C THR A 441 -25.81 8.80 5.96
N LYS A 442 -26.51 9.62 5.16
CA LYS A 442 -27.50 9.18 4.18
C LYS A 442 -27.08 9.60 2.78
N TYR A 443 -27.16 8.67 1.83
CA TYR A 443 -26.94 8.92 0.40
C TYR A 443 -25.70 9.73 0.07
N LYS A 444 -24.60 9.47 0.76
CA LYS A 444 -23.33 10.10 0.46
C LYS A 444 -22.71 9.44 -0.76
N LYS A 445 -22.31 10.25 -1.73
CA LYS A 445 -21.58 9.79 -2.93
C LYS A 445 -20.21 9.23 -2.54
N THR A 446 -19.87 8.07 -3.07
CA THR A 446 -18.51 7.52 -3.03
C THR A 446 -17.71 7.97 -4.27
N ASN A 447 -16.42 7.69 -4.30
CA ASN A 447 -15.55 8.04 -5.42
C ASN A 447 -16.00 7.40 -6.75
N GLN A 448 -16.64 6.24 -6.72
CA GLN A 448 -17.16 5.52 -7.89
C GLN A 448 -18.66 5.76 -8.10
N SER A 449 -19.19 6.87 -7.61
CA SER A 449 -20.60 7.24 -7.77
C SER A 449 -21.60 6.26 -7.16
N THR A 450 -21.16 5.40 -6.25
CA THR A 450 -22.07 4.55 -5.46
C THR A 450 -22.58 5.28 -4.23
N SER A 451 -23.65 4.77 -3.63
CA SER A 451 -24.29 5.40 -2.48
C SER A 451 -23.87 4.76 -1.16
N MET A 452 -23.38 5.58 -0.24
CA MET A 452 -23.11 5.20 1.14
C MET A 452 -24.26 5.65 2.04
N THR A 453 -24.92 4.69 2.68
CA THR A 453 -26.03 4.94 3.59
C THR A 453 -25.90 4.10 4.83
N LEU A 454 -25.93 4.74 6.01
CA LEU A 454 -25.95 4.06 7.29
C LEU A 454 -27.39 3.80 7.74
N ARG A 455 -27.65 2.60 8.26
CA ARG A 455 -28.96 2.17 8.78
C ARG A 455 -28.83 1.79 10.23
N PRO A 456 -29.71 2.30 11.13
CA PRO A 456 -29.68 1.90 12.52
C PRO A 456 -30.14 0.44 12.69
N CYS A 457 -29.39 -0.33 13.49
CA CYS A 457 -29.71 -1.73 13.81
C CYS A 457 -30.19 -1.91 15.25
N VAL A 458 -30.08 -0.86 16.06
CA VAL A 458 -30.47 -0.87 17.47
C VAL A 458 -31.86 -0.27 17.70
N ARG A 459 -32.47 -0.61 18.84
CA ARG A 459 -33.77 -0.08 19.23
C ARG A 459 -33.66 0.75 20.50
N ARG A 460 -34.57 1.68 20.69
CA ARG A 460 -34.68 2.47 21.92
C ARG A 460 -34.80 1.57 23.15
N GLY A 461 -34.01 1.84 24.20
CA GLY A 461 -33.93 1.05 25.42
C GLY A 461 -33.04 -0.18 25.36
N GLN A 462 -32.41 -0.46 24.22
CA GLN A 462 -31.46 -1.56 24.07
C GLN A 462 -30.18 -1.27 24.84
N LYS A 463 -29.70 -2.25 25.61
CA LYS A 463 -28.37 -2.20 26.26
C LYS A 463 -27.31 -2.59 25.25
N VAL A 464 -26.22 -1.84 25.21
CA VAL A 464 -25.08 -2.07 24.32
C VAL A 464 -23.81 -2.26 25.13
N LYS A 465 -22.90 -3.07 24.59
CA LYS A 465 -21.56 -3.35 25.14
C LYS A 465 -20.49 -2.78 24.20
N PRO A 466 -19.26 -2.58 24.69
CA PRO A 466 -18.14 -2.17 23.84
C PRO A 466 -17.98 -3.11 22.65
N GLY A 467 -17.96 -2.55 21.44
CA GLY A 467 -17.80 -3.30 20.20
C GLY A 467 -19.10 -3.82 19.56
N ASP A 468 -20.26 -3.66 20.19
CA ASP A 468 -21.55 -3.95 19.55
C ASP A 468 -21.79 -2.98 18.39
N PHE A 469 -22.26 -3.47 17.24
CA PHE A 469 -22.58 -2.60 16.11
C PHE A 469 -23.92 -1.88 16.33
N LEU A 470 -23.91 -0.58 16.08
CA LEU A 470 -25.11 0.27 16.20
C LEU A 470 -25.80 0.46 14.85
N THR A 471 -25.00 0.42 13.76
CA THR A 471 -25.48 0.64 12.40
C THR A 471 -24.90 -0.37 11.43
N ASP A 472 -25.69 -0.70 10.41
CA ASP A 472 -25.17 -1.28 9.18
C ASP A 472 -24.75 -0.16 8.22
N GLY A 473 -23.65 -0.41 7.47
CA GLY A 473 -23.21 0.44 6.38
C GLY A 473 -23.75 -0.01 5.03
N TYR A 474 -23.19 0.55 3.95
CA TYR A 474 -23.48 0.07 2.61
C TYR A 474 -22.85 -1.31 2.38
N ALA A 475 -23.53 -2.17 1.60
CA ALA A 475 -23.14 -3.56 1.37
C ALA A 475 -22.85 -4.35 2.65
N THR A 476 -23.59 -4.07 3.72
CA THR A 476 -23.55 -4.83 4.97
C THR A 476 -24.96 -5.11 5.48
N GLN A 477 -25.13 -6.24 6.16
CA GLN A 477 -26.36 -6.63 6.84
C GLN A 477 -26.03 -7.36 8.14
N ASP A 478 -26.68 -6.99 9.22
CA ASP A 478 -26.53 -7.61 10.56
C ASP A 478 -25.05 -7.69 11.02
N GLY A 479 -24.26 -6.69 10.69
CA GLY A 479 -22.83 -6.61 11.04
C GLY A 479 -21.89 -7.40 10.13
N GLU A 480 -22.39 -8.09 9.11
CA GLU A 480 -21.58 -8.88 8.17
C GLU A 480 -21.58 -8.25 6.78
N LEU A 481 -20.52 -8.53 6.02
CA LEU A 481 -20.39 -8.08 4.64
C LEU A 481 -21.42 -8.78 3.75
N ALA A 482 -22.22 -8.01 3.03
CA ALA A 482 -23.26 -8.46 2.14
C ALA A 482 -23.12 -7.78 0.77
N LEU A 483 -22.33 -8.40 -0.13
CA LEU A 483 -22.02 -7.83 -1.45
C LEU A 483 -23.11 -8.04 -2.49
N GLY A 484 -24.13 -8.85 -2.21
CA GLY A 484 -25.17 -9.20 -3.18
C GLY A 484 -26.40 -9.81 -2.53
N ARG A 485 -27.03 -10.72 -3.26
CA ARG A 485 -28.25 -11.43 -2.87
C ARG A 485 -28.09 -12.93 -3.06
N ASN A 486 -28.78 -13.72 -2.25
CA ASN A 486 -28.86 -15.15 -2.42
C ASN A 486 -29.92 -15.51 -3.45
N LEU A 487 -29.53 -16.15 -4.55
CA LEU A 487 -30.42 -16.58 -5.63
C LEU A 487 -30.47 -18.09 -5.73
N LYS A 488 -31.64 -18.62 -6.07
CA LYS A 488 -31.78 -20.02 -6.46
C LYS A 488 -31.36 -20.14 -7.92
N VAL A 489 -30.33 -20.94 -8.19
CA VAL A 489 -29.74 -21.11 -9.51
C VAL A 489 -29.97 -22.54 -10.03
N ALA A 490 -30.32 -22.66 -11.30
CA ALA A 490 -30.33 -23.93 -12.02
C ALA A 490 -29.20 -23.96 -13.05
N PHE A 491 -28.33 -24.96 -12.96
CA PHE A 491 -27.25 -25.18 -13.91
C PHE A 491 -27.71 -26.12 -15.03
N MET A 492 -28.17 -25.54 -16.13
CA MET A 492 -28.67 -26.31 -17.29
C MET A 492 -28.63 -25.45 -18.55
N PRO A 493 -28.44 -26.03 -19.74
CA PRO A 493 -28.69 -25.33 -21.00
C PRO A 493 -30.19 -24.98 -21.11
N TRP A 494 -30.50 -23.73 -21.50
CA TRP A 494 -31.90 -23.33 -21.63
C TRP A 494 -32.18 -22.62 -22.97
N LYS A 495 -32.70 -23.35 -23.94
CA LYS A 495 -33.13 -22.85 -25.28
C LYS A 495 -32.09 -21.99 -26.00
N GLY A 496 -30.82 -22.14 -25.69
CA GLY A 496 -29.72 -21.35 -26.27
C GLY A 496 -29.56 -19.92 -25.69
N TYR A 497 -30.46 -19.46 -24.81
CA TYR A 497 -30.39 -18.10 -24.28
C TYR A 497 -29.29 -17.89 -23.21
N ASN A 498 -28.74 -18.97 -22.69
CA ASN A 498 -27.61 -18.95 -21.75
C ASN A 498 -26.30 -19.48 -22.39
N PHE A 499 -26.17 -19.31 -23.72
CA PHE A 499 -24.93 -19.66 -24.43
C PHE A 499 -23.74 -18.83 -23.97
N GLU A 500 -22.59 -19.48 -23.79
CA GLU A 500 -21.38 -18.91 -23.20
C GLU A 500 -21.64 -18.36 -21.77
N ASP A 501 -21.34 -17.08 -21.52
CA ASP A 501 -21.47 -16.43 -20.21
C ASP A 501 -22.83 -15.76 -19.98
N ALA A 502 -23.80 -16.00 -20.86
CA ALA A 502 -25.15 -15.44 -20.73
C ALA A 502 -25.92 -16.09 -19.59
N ILE A 503 -26.66 -15.27 -18.84
CA ILE A 503 -27.49 -15.67 -17.70
C ILE A 503 -28.94 -15.31 -17.99
N VAL A 504 -29.86 -16.26 -17.81
CA VAL A 504 -31.30 -16.01 -17.87
C VAL A 504 -31.81 -15.78 -16.46
N ILE A 505 -32.39 -14.61 -16.20
CA ILE A 505 -32.95 -14.24 -14.89
C ILE A 505 -34.47 -14.24 -14.91
N ASN A 506 -35.07 -14.53 -13.76
CA ASN A 506 -36.51 -14.45 -13.58
C ASN A 506 -36.97 -12.98 -13.45
N GLU A 507 -38.08 -12.61 -14.07
CA GLU A 507 -38.69 -11.27 -13.98
C GLU A 507 -38.92 -10.80 -12.54
N LYS A 508 -39.14 -11.72 -11.61
CA LYS A 508 -39.33 -11.41 -10.19
C LYS A 508 -38.12 -10.64 -9.60
N VAL A 509 -36.91 -10.90 -10.07
CA VAL A 509 -35.69 -10.21 -9.63
C VAL A 509 -35.79 -8.70 -9.91
N VAL A 510 -36.35 -8.35 -11.07
CA VAL A 510 -36.55 -6.93 -11.45
C VAL A 510 -37.75 -6.33 -10.73
N ARG A 511 -38.87 -7.06 -10.71
CA ARG A 511 -40.10 -6.57 -10.10
C ARG A 511 -39.99 -6.30 -8.60
N ASP A 512 -39.26 -7.15 -7.87
CA ASP A 512 -39.11 -7.07 -6.42
C ASP A 512 -37.85 -6.29 -6.01
N ASP A 513 -37.21 -5.54 -6.93
CA ASP A 513 -36.03 -4.68 -6.71
C ASP A 513 -34.83 -5.39 -6.04
N TRP A 514 -34.54 -6.64 -6.42
CA TRP A 514 -33.52 -7.42 -5.74
C TRP A 514 -32.11 -6.92 -6.00
N PHE A 515 -31.82 -6.42 -7.20
CA PHE A 515 -30.52 -5.89 -7.58
C PHE A 515 -30.53 -4.36 -7.82
N THR A 516 -31.55 -3.70 -7.33
CA THR A 516 -31.67 -2.24 -7.46
C THR A 516 -30.58 -1.54 -6.64
N SER A 517 -29.91 -0.60 -7.23
CA SER A 517 -28.83 0.20 -6.65
C SER A 517 -29.06 1.69 -6.89
N VAL A 518 -28.45 2.51 -6.05
CA VAL A 518 -28.48 3.98 -6.16
C VAL A 518 -27.10 4.45 -6.59
N HIS A 519 -27.04 5.22 -7.69
CA HIS A 519 -25.86 5.90 -8.16
C HIS A 519 -26.03 7.40 -8.03
N ILE A 520 -24.99 8.10 -7.59
CA ILE A 520 -25.02 9.55 -7.35
C ILE A 520 -23.92 10.17 -8.20
N ASP A 521 -24.35 10.98 -9.20
CA ASP A 521 -23.45 11.77 -10.00
C ASP A 521 -23.53 13.23 -9.56
N GLU A 522 -22.38 13.89 -9.49
CA GLU A 522 -22.23 15.27 -9.10
C GLU A 522 -21.67 16.06 -10.29
N TYR A 523 -22.38 17.11 -10.66
CA TYR A 523 -21.95 18.04 -11.70
C TYR A 523 -21.67 19.39 -11.07
N GLU A 524 -20.45 19.87 -11.22
CA GLU A 524 -19.98 21.14 -10.70
C GLU A 524 -19.68 22.10 -11.85
N LEU A 525 -20.14 23.35 -11.72
CA LEU A 525 -19.92 24.36 -12.69
C LEU A 525 -19.50 25.66 -11.99
N GLU A 526 -18.44 26.27 -12.47
CA GLU A 526 -17.88 27.52 -11.94
C GLU A 526 -18.23 28.69 -12.84
N VAL A 527 -18.65 29.80 -12.23
CA VAL A 527 -18.88 31.10 -12.90
C VAL A 527 -17.63 31.94 -12.72
N ARG A 528 -17.10 32.44 -13.82
CA ARG A 528 -15.84 33.19 -13.85
C ARG A 528 -16.02 34.60 -14.42
N ASP A 529 -15.22 35.52 -13.91
CA ASP A 529 -15.04 36.82 -14.55
C ASP A 529 -14.13 36.67 -15.76
N THR A 530 -14.65 36.98 -16.95
CA THR A 530 -13.85 36.97 -18.18
C THR A 530 -13.48 38.38 -18.59
N LYS A 531 -12.46 38.54 -19.44
CA LYS A 531 -12.06 39.84 -20.00
C LYS A 531 -13.16 40.51 -20.83
N LEU A 532 -14.20 39.78 -21.23
CA LEU A 532 -15.30 40.20 -22.09
C LEU A 532 -16.59 40.44 -21.29
N GLY A 533 -16.59 40.21 -20.01
CA GLY A 533 -17.72 40.34 -19.09
C GLY A 533 -17.83 39.17 -18.14
N GLU A 534 -18.70 39.28 -17.16
CA GLU A 534 -19.01 38.24 -16.21
C GLU A 534 -19.86 37.14 -16.86
N GLU A 535 -19.56 35.88 -16.54
CA GLU A 535 -20.45 34.75 -16.86
C GLU A 535 -21.69 34.83 -15.99
N GLU A 536 -22.83 34.40 -16.49
CA GLU A 536 -24.10 34.46 -15.76
C GLU A 536 -24.81 33.12 -15.76
N LEU A 537 -25.39 32.77 -14.60
CA LEU A 537 -26.29 31.64 -14.47
C LEU A 537 -27.71 32.09 -14.80
N THR A 538 -28.32 31.47 -15.78
CA THR A 538 -29.68 31.83 -16.24
C THR A 538 -30.38 30.62 -16.87
N PRO A 539 -31.72 30.50 -16.71
CA PRO A 539 -32.50 29.52 -17.45
C PRO A 539 -32.69 29.89 -18.93
N ASP A 540 -32.49 31.16 -19.28
CA ASP A 540 -32.67 31.67 -20.65
C ASP A 540 -31.39 31.41 -21.47
N ILE A 541 -31.33 30.24 -22.09
CA ILE A 541 -30.18 29.81 -22.89
C ILE A 541 -30.53 29.96 -24.39
N PRO A 542 -29.68 30.66 -25.20
CA PRO A 542 -29.90 30.78 -26.63
C PRO A 542 -29.84 29.41 -27.34
N ASN A 543 -30.69 29.22 -28.36
CA ASN A 543 -30.71 28.01 -29.21
C ASN A 543 -31.04 26.70 -28.53
N VAL A 544 -31.71 26.73 -27.38
CA VAL A 544 -32.18 25.56 -26.63
C VAL A 544 -33.71 25.57 -26.57
N SER A 545 -34.33 24.41 -26.69
CA SER A 545 -35.78 24.28 -26.57
C SER A 545 -36.25 24.58 -25.15
N GLU A 546 -37.40 25.22 -24.98
CA GLU A 546 -38.00 25.48 -23.67
C GLU A 546 -38.30 24.18 -22.91
N GLU A 547 -38.48 23.08 -23.61
CA GLU A 547 -38.72 21.78 -23.02
C GLU A 547 -37.50 21.25 -22.25
N ALA A 548 -36.26 21.48 -22.74
CA ALA A 548 -35.03 21.09 -22.08
C ALA A 548 -34.70 21.95 -20.84
N THR A 549 -35.23 23.17 -20.76
CA THR A 549 -35.00 24.13 -19.66
C THR A 549 -36.17 24.26 -18.69
N LYS A 550 -37.27 23.50 -18.88
CA LYS A 550 -38.50 23.60 -18.10
C LYS A 550 -38.33 23.40 -16.59
N ASP A 551 -37.35 22.60 -16.19
CA ASP A 551 -37.08 22.26 -14.80
C ASP A 551 -36.00 23.12 -14.13
N LEU A 552 -35.48 24.15 -14.84
CA LEU A 552 -34.54 25.11 -14.28
C LEU A 552 -35.28 26.15 -13.42
N ASP A 553 -34.66 26.55 -12.31
CA ASP A 553 -35.12 27.63 -11.46
C ASP A 553 -34.70 29.02 -12.01
N GLU A 554 -35.01 30.09 -11.29
CA GLU A 554 -34.65 31.48 -11.66
C GLU A 554 -33.13 31.68 -11.77
N ASN A 555 -32.35 30.87 -11.06
CA ASN A 555 -30.88 30.91 -11.09
C ASN A 555 -30.27 29.94 -12.13
N GLY A 556 -31.08 29.34 -12.99
CA GLY A 556 -30.62 28.41 -14.00
C GLY A 556 -30.15 27.04 -13.46
N ILE A 557 -30.49 26.71 -12.22
CA ILE A 557 -30.16 25.42 -11.59
C ILE A 557 -31.44 24.55 -11.56
N ILE A 558 -31.30 23.28 -11.83
CA ILE A 558 -32.44 22.34 -11.83
C ILE A 558 -33.08 22.25 -10.44
N ARG A 559 -34.41 22.22 -10.40
CA ARG A 559 -35.18 22.10 -9.15
C ARG A 559 -35.02 20.72 -8.52
N ILE A 560 -35.10 20.66 -7.20
CA ILE A 560 -35.09 19.42 -6.44
C ILE A 560 -36.34 18.59 -6.77
N GLY A 561 -36.17 17.30 -7.06
CA GLY A 561 -37.24 16.36 -7.39
C GLY A 561 -37.58 16.29 -8.88
N ALA A 562 -36.87 17.02 -9.76
CA ALA A 562 -37.05 16.90 -11.20
C ALA A 562 -36.58 15.55 -11.72
N HIS A 563 -37.32 14.94 -12.62
CA HIS A 563 -36.88 13.79 -13.40
C HIS A 563 -36.03 14.27 -14.58
N VAL A 564 -34.84 13.73 -14.71
CA VAL A 564 -33.85 14.11 -15.72
C VAL A 564 -33.67 13.01 -16.73
N GLY A 565 -33.73 13.34 -18.01
CA GLY A 565 -33.46 12.45 -19.12
C GLY A 565 -32.27 12.88 -19.96
N GLU A 566 -31.96 12.09 -20.97
CA GLU A 566 -30.92 12.40 -21.93
C GLU A 566 -31.31 13.69 -22.71
N GLY A 567 -30.39 14.67 -22.73
CA GLY A 567 -30.60 15.95 -23.40
C GLY A 567 -31.17 17.07 -22.53
N ASP A 568 -31.59 16.80 -21.28
CA ASP A 568 -32.05 17.79 -20.33
C ASP A 568 -30.88 18.63 -19.79
N ILE A 569 -31.11 19.92 -19.56
CA ILE A 569 -30.10 20.82 -19.02
C ILE A 569 -30.20 20.87 -17.51
N LEU A 570 -29.08 20.62 -16.84
CA LEU A 570 -28.99 20.63 -15.37
C LEU A 570 -28.67 22.04 -14.83
N ILE A 571 -27.78 22.76 -15.50
CA ILE A 571 -27.33 24.09 -15.11
C ILE A 571 -27.23 24.93 -16.37
N GLY A 572 -27.88 26.10 -16.39
CA GLY A 572 -27.82 27.07 -17.46
C GLY A 572 -26.74 28.11 -17.17
N LYS A 573 -25.73 28.22 -18.03
CA LYS A 573 -24.68 29.23 -17.95
C LYS A 573 -24.46 29.86 -19.33
N ILE A 574 -24.40 31.15 -19.38
CA ILE A 574 -24.02 31.89 -20.57
C ILE A 574 -22.69 32.62 -20.36
N THR A 575 -21.86 32.59 -21.39
CA THR A 575 -20.55 33.26 -21.39
C THR A 575 -20.58 34.36 -22.47
N PRO A 576 -20.19 35.62 -22.18
CA PRO A 576 -20.14 36.66 -23.18
C PRO A 576 -19.13 36.31 -24.27
N LYS A 577 -19.56 36.38 -25.54
CA LYS A 577 -18.67 36.25 -26.70
C LYS A 577 -18.01 37.59 -26.99
N GLY A 578 -16.70 37.59 -27.28
CA GLY A 578 -16.03 38.75 -27.82
C GLY A 578 -16.59 39.10 -29.18
N GLU A 579 -16.59 40.38 -29.49
CA GLU A 579 -16.85 40.87 -30.85
C GLU A 579 -15.73 40.34 -31.77
N THR A 580 -15.92 39.15 -32.32
CA THR A 580 -15.26 38.75 -33.57
C THR A 580 -16.08 39.33 -34.69
N ASP A 581 -15.42 39.93 -35.70
CA ASP A 581 -16.11 40.37 -36.90
C ASP A 581 -16.97 39.23 -37.43
N PRO A 582 -18.30 39.33 -37.37
CA PRO A 582 -19.16 38.21 -37.73
C PRO A 582 -18.99 37.90 -39.22
N THR A 583 -18.89 36.62 -39.53
CA THR A 583 -18.88 36.17 -40.93
C THR A 583 -20.14 36.62 -41.64
N PRO A 584 -20.15 36.75 -42.98
CA PRO A 584 -21.35 37.13 -43.74
C PRO A 584 -22.55 36.25 -43.42
N GLU A 585 -22.34 34.96 -43.13
CA GLU A 585 -23.36 33.99 -42.74
C GLU A 585 -23.92 34.26 -41.34
N GLU A 586 -23.06 34.64 -40.39
CA GLU A 586 -23.48 35.05 -39.04
C GLU A 586 -24.22 36.37 -39.06
N LYS A 587 -23.83 37.32 -39.91
CA LYS A 587 -24.60 38.57 -40.12
C LYS A 587 -26.01 38.31 -40.64
N LEU A 588 -26.14 37.34 -41.53
CA LEU A 588 -27.44 36.92 -42.06
C LEU A 588 -28.29 36.23 -40.99
N LEU A 589 -27.70 35.35 -40.19
CA LEU A 589 -28.37 34.69 -39.08
C LEU A 589 -28.81 35.68 -37.98
N ARG A 590 -27.97 36.65 -37.64
CA ARG A 590 -28.33 37.75 -36.71
C ARG A 590 -29.46 38.63 -37.24
N ALA A 591 -29.49 38.87 -38.54
CA ALA A 591 -30.57 39.63 -39.16
C ALA A 591 -31.93 38.89 -39.19
N ILE A 592 -31.91 37.56 -39.25
CA ILE A 592 -33.11 36.71 -39.28
C ILE A 592 -33.59 36.37 -37.86
N PHE A 593 -32.70 36.07 -36.92
CA PHE A 593 -33.02 35.54 -35.58
C PHE A 593 -32.76 36.54 -34.44
N GLY A 594 -32.28 37.76 -34.73
CA GLY A 594 -31.93 38.78 -33.74
C GLY A 594 -30.55 38.63 -33.14
N ASP A 595 -30.09 39.63 -32.36
CA ASP A 595 -28.75 39.72 -31.77
C ASP A 595 -28.43 38.65 -30.69
N LYS A 596 -29.37 37.80 -30.37
CA LYS A 596 -29.20 36.70 -29.37
C LYS A 596 -28.77 35.36 -29.98
N ALA A 597 -28.42 35.31 -31.24
CA ALA A 597 -27.96 34.07 -31.89
C ALA A 597 -26.45 33.87 -31.77
#